data_18e69e09d9ba45dc1453c61e9082f867
#
_entry.id   18e69e09d9ba45dc1453c61e9082f867
#
_cell.length_a   1.000
_cell.length_b   1.000
_cell.length_c   1.000
_cell.angle_alpha   90.00
_cell.angle_beta   90.00
_cell.angle_gamma   90.00
#
_symmetry.space_group_name_H-M   'P 1'
#
loop_
_entity.id
_entity.type
_entity.pdbx_description
1 polymer ?
#
loop_
_entity_poly.entity_id
_entity_poly.type
_entity_poly.pdbx_seq_one_letter_code
_entity_poly.pdbx_strand_id
1 'polypeptide(L)'
;IDNLIRIIDATLAICSKKSFQAMSIRDLSAESGLSRGALYSYFTNKEELLVLIQTQGREIAYQVLTDQIAKGSDPLEKLRLAIKSHIYLSEAMRNWFYFTYIEARNLPKDEQKRAIESELQTEKIFIDIINEGVKEQVFRDDNVVLAAAVIKAMLQDWYLKRWKYRSRKVSVDEYADFVIHVAESILLIK
;
A
#
# COMPACT_ATOMS: atom_id res chain seq x y z
N ILE A 1 20.76 -9.28 -1.52
CA ILE A 1 19.63 -8.60 -0.82
C ILE A 1 19.98 -7.14 -0.62
N ASP A 2 21.13 -6.79 -0.06
CA ASP A 2 21.48 -5.39 0.25
C ASP A 2 21.48 -4.46 -0.97
N ASN A 3 22.00 -4.90 -2.13
CA ASN A 3 22.03 -4.08 -3.32
C ASN A 3 20.63 -3.82 -3.91
N LEU A 4 19.71 -4.78 -3.84
CA LEU A 4 18.34 -4.60 -4.29
C LEU A 4 17.62 -3.53 -3.44
N ILE A 5 17.76 -3.60 -2.12
CA ILE A 5 17.21 -2.60 -1.20
C ILE A 5 17.79 -1.21 -1.53
N ARG A 6 19.11 -1.11 -1.71
CA ARG A 6 19.76 0.16 -2.11
C ARG A 6 19.23 0.73 -3.43
N ILE A 7 18.95 -0.13 -4.41
CA ILE A 7 18.36 0.27 -5.71
C ILE A 7 16.94 0.83 -5.50
N ILE A 8 16.12 0.13 -4.71
CA ILE A 8 14.75 0.54 -4.42
C ILE A 8 14.75 1.88 -3.67
N ASP A 9 15.50 1.98 -2.58
CA ASP A 9 15.58 3.19 -1.76
C ASP A 9 16.08 4.39 -2.56
N ALA A 10 17.14 4.21 -3.34
CA ALA A 10 17.68 5.26 -4.21
C ALA A 10 16.64 5.71 -5.26
N THR A 11 15.93 4.77 -5.87
CA THR A 11 14.86 5.09 -6.83
C THR A 11 13.76 5.92 -6.16
N LEU A 12 13.27 5.49 -5.02
CA LEU A 12 12.22 6.19 -4.27
C LEU A 12 12.68 7.58 -3.79
N ALA A 13 13.95 7.70 -3.34
CA ALA A 13 14.54 8.97 -2.95
C ALA A 13 14.64 9.96 -4.12
N ILE A 14 15.05 9.50 -5.31
CA ILE A 14 15.08 10.31 -6.52
C ILE A 14 13.67 10.71 -6.94
N CYS A 15 12.73 9.76 -6.93
CA CYS A 15 11.35 9.98 -7.36
C CYS A 15 10.53 10.87 -6.42
N SER A 16 11.00 11.10 -5.20
CA SER A 16 10.44 12.12 -4.31
C SER A 16 10.74 13.57 -4.77
N LYS A 17 11.72 13.75 -5.66
CA LYS A 17 12.20 15.06 -6.13
C LYS A 17 11.94 15.31 -7.62
N LYS A 18 11.85 14.26 -8.42
CA LYS A 18 11.57 14.32 -9.87
C LYS A 18 10.81 13.08 -10.33
N SER A 19 10.19 13.13 -11.52
CA SER A 19 9.44 11.97 -12.04
C SER A 19 10.36 10.78 -12.34
N PHE A 20 9.81 9.56 -12.26
CA PHE A 20 10.53 8.34 -12.64
C PHE A 20 11.06 8.40 -14.07
N GLN A 21 10.28 8.99 -15.00
CA GLN A 21 10.70 9.15 -16.38
C GLN A 21 11.94 10.05 -16.54
N ALA A 22 12.08 11.09 -15.71
CA ALA A 22 13.22 12.00 -15.70
C ALA A 22 14.46 11.44 -15.00
N MET A 23 14.35 10.34 -14.26
CA MET A 23 15.49 9.68 -13.62
C MET A 23 16.37 8.99 -14.66
N SER A 24 17.68 9.22 -14.60
CA SER A 24 18.66 8.50 -15.40
C SER A 24 19.36 7.39 -14.61
N ILE A 25 19.96 6.43 -15.32
CA ILE A 25 20.81 5.39 -14.69
C ILE A 25 22.03 6.02 -13.99
N ARG A 26 22.48 7.20 -14.45
CA ARG A 26 23.55 7.93 -13.78
C ARG A 26 23.11 8.45 -12.43
N ASP A 27 21.89 9.00 -12.35
CA ASP A 27 21.32 9.46 -11.07
C ASP A 27 21.19 8.28 -10.09
N LEU A 28 20.67 7.16 -10.58
CA LEU A 28 20.50 5.95 -9.75
C LEU A 28 21.83 5.39 -9.28
N SER A 29 22.84 5.37 -10.14
CA SER A 29 24.21 4.95 -9.78
C SER A 29 24.83 5.86 -8.70
N ALA A 30 24.64 7.17 -8.82
CA ALA A 30 25.14 8.14 -7.85
C ALA A 30 24.42 8.01 -6.49
N GLU A 31 23.09 7.91 -6.49
CA GLU A 31 22.29 7.83 -5.27
C GLU A 31 22.46 6.49 -4.56
N SER A 32 22.45 5.36 -5.30
CA SER A 32 22.63 4.02 -4.73
C SER A 32 24.06 3.68 -4.34
N GLY A 33 25.06 4.41 -4.88
CA GLY A 33 26.48 4.09 -4.74
C GLY A 33 26.89 2.79 -5.45
N LEU A 34 26.08 2.30 -6.41
CA LEU A 34 26.37 1.11 -7.20
C LEU A 34 26.89 1.50 -8.58
N SER A 35 27.84 0.70 -9.12
CA SER A 35 28.26 0.88 -10.50
C SER A 35 27.13 0.59 -11.48
N ARG A 36 27.18 1.17 -12.70
CA ARG A 36 26.18 0.86 -13.74
C ARG A 36 26.10 -0.63 -14.06
N GLY A 37 27.25 -1.34 -14.09
CA GLY A 37 27.31 -2.78 -14.31
C GLY A 37 26.58 -3.54 -13.21
N ALA A 38 26.74 -3.14 -11.93
CA ALA A 38 26.02 -3.73 -10.82
C ALA A 38 24.50 -3.46 -10.88
N LEU A 39 24.07 -2.29 -11.37
CA LEU A 39 22.66 -1.99 -11.59
C LEU A 39 22.06 -2.88 -12.68
N TYR A 40 22.75 -3.04 -13.80
CA TYR A 40 22.29 -3.86 -14.94
C TYR A 40 22.27 -5.37 -14.64
N SER A 41 22.84 -5.83 -13.53
CA SER A 41 22.62 -7.22 -13.07
C SER A 41 21.26 -7.47 -12.43
N TYR A 42 20.49 -6.41 -12.10
CA TYR A 42 19.16 -6.49 -11.48
C TYR A 42 18.03 -6.17 -12.46
N PHE A 43 18.24 -5.33 -13.46
CA PHE A 43 17.25 -4.94 -14.47
C PHE A 43 17.96 -4.49 -15.75
N THR A 44 17.34 -4.71 -16.90
CA THR A 44 17.92 -4.34 -18.21
C THR A 44 17.46 -2.95 -18.67
N ASN A 45 16.31 -2.51 -18.21
CA ASN A 45 15.69 -1.23 -18.58
C ASN A 45 14.86 -0.66 -17.43
N LYS A 46 14.34 0.57 -17.61
CA LYS A 46 13.56 1.24 -16.58
C LYS A 46 12.19 0.62 -16.33
N GLU A 47 11.61 -0.03 -17.32
CA GLU A 47 10.33 -0.74 -17.17
C GLU A 47 10.49 -1.93 -16.24
N GLU A 48 11.55 -2.73 -16.42
CA GLU A 48 11.88 -3.82 -15.50
C GLU A 48 12.17 -3.34 -14.09
N LEU A 49 12.88 -2.21 -13.94
CA LEU A 49 13.09 -1.61 -12.62
C LEU A 49 11.77 -1.21 -11.96
N LEU A 50 10.84 -0.63 -12.72
CA LEU A 50 9.52 -0.26 -12.20
C LEU A 50 8.74 -1.50 -11.75
N VAL A 51 8.72 -2.55 -12.58
CA VAL A 51 8.06 -3.83 -12.24
C VAL A 51 8.69 -4.46 -10.99
N LEU A 52 10.01 -4.46 -10.91
CA LEU A 52 10.75 -4.98 -9.76
C LEU A 52 10.35 -4.28 -8.44
N ILE A 53 10.34 -2.94 -8.45
CA ILE A 53 9.95 -2.15 -7.27
C ILE A 53 8.49 -2.42 -6.88
N GLN A 54 7.60 -2.46 -7.86
CA GLN A 54 6.19 -2.73 -7.65
C GLN A 54 5.95 -4.11 -7.04
N THR A 55 6.59 -5.14 -7.59
CA THR A 55 6.40 -6.54 -7.17
C THR A 55 6.92 -6.76 -5.75
N GLN A 56 8.16 -6.35 -5.48
CA GLN A 56 8.78 -6.55 -4.16
C GLN A 56 7.99 -5.87 -3.04
N GLY A 57 7.57 -4.63 -3.25
CA GLY A 57 6.83 -3.91 -2.23
C GLY A 57 5.42 -4.47 -2.01
N ARG A 58 4.74 -4.96 -3.08
CA ARG A 58 3.42 -5.63 -2.94
C ARG A 58 3.50 -6.89 -2.11
N GLU A 59 4.50 -7.73 -2.35
CA GLU A 59 4.72 -8.97 -1.60
C GLU A 59 4.93 -8.68 -0.11
N ILE A 60 5.79 -7.72 0.22
CA ILE A 60 6.04 -7.30 1.60
C ILE A 60 4.76 -6.74 2.23
N ALA A 61 4.06 -5.85 1.53
CA ALA A 61 2.86 -5.21 2.06
C ALA A 61 1.75 -6.23 2.33
N TYR A 62 1.53 -7.17 1.40
CA TYR A 62 0.53 -8.22 1.54
C TYR A 62 0.86 -9.16 2.71
N GLN A 63 2.11 -9.61 2.83
CA GLN A 63 2.55 -10.49 3.90
C GLN A 63 2.38 -9.83 5.28
N VAL A 64 2.86 -8.60 5.43
CA VAL A 64 2.74 -7.87 6.71
C VAL A 64 1.27 -7.69 7.09
N LEU A 65 0.41 -7.34 6.13
CA LEU A 65 -1.01 -7.13 6.38
C LEU A 65 -1.69 -8.43 6.84
N THR A 66 -1.47 -9.53 6.13
CA THR A 66 -2.07 -10.83 6.45
C THR A 66 -1.57 -11.39 7.78
N ASP A 67 -0.28 -11.25 8.08
CA ASP A 67 0.29 -11.69 9.36
C ASP A 67 -0.28 -10.91 10.56
N GLN A 68 -0.58 -9.61 10.40
CA GLN A 68 -1.19 -8.84 11.47
C GLN A 68 -2.67 -9.22 11.66
N ILE A 69 -3.42 -9.38 10.57
CA ILE A 69 -4.84 -9.78 10.62
C ILE A 69 -5.02 -11.15 11.28
N ALA A 70 -4.10 -12.08 11.00
CA ALA A 70 -4.14 -13.42 11.58
C ALA A 70 -4.03 -13.46 13.11
N LYS A 71 -3.65 -12.36 13.76
CA LYS A 71 -3.62 -12.24 15.23
C LYS A 71 -4.98 -11.92 15.84
N GLY A 72 -5.94 -11.49 15.02
CA GLY A 72 -7.29 -11.16 15.49
C GLY A 72 -8.10 -12.42 15.81
N SER A 73 -8.77 -12.42 16.97
CA SER A 73 -9.57 -13.53 17.48
C SER A 73 -10.99 -13.56 16.90
N ASP A 74 -11.50 -12.43 16.49
CA ASP A 74 -12.85 -12.24 15.98
C ASP A 74 -12.90 -11.26 14.79
N PRO A 75 -14.00 -11.18 14.03
CA PRO A 75 -14.10 -10.32 12.86
C PRO A 75 -13.88 -8.82 13.15
N LEU A 76 -14.31 -8.34 14.32
CA LEU A 76 -14.14 -6.94 14.71
C LEU A 76 -12.66 -6.61 14.99
N GLU A 77 -11.97 -7.48 15.69
CA GLU A 77 -10.54 -7.34 15.94
C GLU A 77 -9.75 -7.44 14.64
N LYS A 78 -10.07 -8.39 13.75
CA LYS A 78 -9.47 -8.50 12.41
C LYS A 78 -9.65 -7.23 11.59
N LEU A 79 -10.85 -6.63 11.61
CA LEU A 79 -11.13 -5.38 10.91
C LEU A 79 -10.26 -4.22 11.44
N ARG A 80 -10.17 -4.08 12.76
CA ARG A 80 -9.33 -3.08 13.42
C ARG A 80 -7.85 -3.26 13.05
N LEU A 81 -7.37 -4.50 13.11
CA LEU A 81 -5.99 -4.83 12.75
C LEU A 81 -5.72 -4.57 11.26
N ALA A 82 -6.65 -4.91 10.37
CA ALA A 82 -6.52 -4.65 8.94
C ALA A 82 -6.38 -3.14 8.65
N ILE A 83 -7.27 -2.32 9.21
CA ILE A 83 -7.24 -0.85 9.05
C ILE A 83 -5.94 -0.29 9.62
N LYS A 84 -5.64 -0.61 10.86
CA LYS A 84 -4.48 -0.07 11.59
C LYS A 84 -3.18 -0.46 10.90
N SER A 85 -3.01 -1.75 10.59
CA SER A 85 -1.80 -2.26 9.94
C SER A 85 -1.59 -1.64 8.55
N HIS A 86 -2.64 -1.47 7.75
CA HIS A 86 -2.54 -0.84 6.45
C HIS A 86 -2.10 0.63 6.55
N ILE A 87 -2.65 1.41 7.49
CA ILE A 87 -2.29 2.81 7.70
C ILE A 87 -0.84 2.93 8.17
N TYR A 88 -0.42 2.15 9.18
CA TYR A 88 0.95 2.17 9.68
C TYR A 88 1.96 1.72 8.61
N LEU A 89 1.63 0.67 7.86
CA LEU A 89 2.47 0.20 6.77
C LEU A 89 2.61 1.26 5.68
N SER A 90 1.51 1.91 5.32
CA SER A 90 1.53 2.99 4.33
C SER A 90 2.25 4.26 4.82
N GLU A 91 2.33 4.50 6.12
CA GLU A 91 3.18 5.56 6.68
C GLU A 91 4.66 5.15 6.66
N ALA A 92 4.98 3.92 7.07
CA ALA A 92 6.36 3.40 7.08
C ALA A 92 6.95 3.29 5.66
N MET A 93 6.16 2.81 4.71
CA MET A 93 6.53 2.65 3.31
C MET A 93 5.96 3.78 2.41
N ARG A 94 5.75 4.97 2.94
CA ARG A 94 5.02 6.07 2.27
C ARG A 94 5.53 6.37 0.86
N ASN A 95 6.83 6.46 0.68
CA ASN A 95 7.42 6.76 -0.62
C ASN A 95 7.08 5.67 -1.64
N TRP A 96 7.06 4.41 -1.22
CA TRP A 96 6.69 3.29 -2.07
C TRP A 96 5.19 3.32 -2.41
N PHE A 97 4.29 3.46 -1.43
CA PHE A 97 2.84 3.52 -1.67
C PHE A 97 2.46 4.66 -2.63
N TYR A 98 3.01 5.84 -2.42
CA TYR A 98 2.78 6.99 -3.30
C TYR A 98 3.34 6.74 -4.71
N PHE A 99 4.59 6.28 -4.79
CA PHE A 99 5.27 5.98 -6.06
C PHE A 99 4.50 4.95 -6.88
N THR A 100 4.12 3.83 -6.28
CA THR A 100 3.45 2.74 -6.99
C THR A 100 2.07 3.16 -7.50
N TYR A 101 1.33 3.97 -6.75
CA TYR A 101 0.05 4.50 -7.19
C TYR A 101 0.20 5.47 -8.38
N ILE A 102 1.15 6.39 -8.31
CA ILE A 102 1.37 7.39 -9.37
C ILE A 102 1.93 6.73 -10.63
N GLU A 103 2.87 5.79 -10.49
CA GLU A 103 3.56 5.16 -11.63
C GLU A 103 2.82 3.94 -12.21
N ALA A 104 1.72 3.49 -11.60
CA ALA A 104 0.93 2.35 -12.11
C ALA A 104 0.52 2.51 -13.59
N ARG A 105 0.17 3.74 -14.01
CA ARG A 105 -0.18 4.07 -15.40
C ARG A 105 0.97 3.92 -16.40
N ASN A 106 2.22 3.94 -15.93
CA ASN A 106 3.43 3.84 -16.75
C ASN A 106 3.95 2.40 -16.85
N LEU A 107 3.29 1.43 -16.19
CA LEU A 107 3.60 0.01 -16.31
C LEU A 107 3.23 -0.53 -17.70
N PRO A 108 3.90 -1.60 -18.18
CA PRO A 108 3.40 -2.41 -19.29
C PRO A 108 1.97 -2.90 -19.03
N LYS A 109 1.17 -3.10 -20.10
CA LYS A 109 -0.27 -3.44 -19.97
C LYS A 109 -0.55 -4.65 -19.07
N ASP A 110 0.28 -5.68 -19.17
CA ASP A 110 0.09 -6.89 -18.36
C ASP A 110 0.43 -6.63 -16.87
N GLU A 111 1.42 -5.78 -16.59
CA GLU A 111 1.73 -5.34 -15.23
C GLU A 111 0.69 -4.36 -14.67
N GLN A 112 0.04 -3.56 -15.52
CA GLN A 112 -1.12 -2.76 -15.10
C GLN A 112 -2.26 -3.65 -14.62
N LYS A 113 -2.55 -4.76 -15.31
CA LYS A 113 -3.55 -5.74 -14.86
C LYS A 113 -3.18 -6.34 -13.51
N ARG A 114 -1.92 -6.74 -13.33
CA ARG A 114 -1.43 -7.25 -12.03
C ARG A 114 -1.53 -6.20 -10.91
N ALA A 115 -1.30 -4.93 -11.20
CA ALA A 115 -1.48 -3.85 -10.23
C ALA A 115 -2.97 -3.72 -9.82
N ILE A 116 -3.90 -3.80 -10.77
CA ILE A 116 -5.34 -3.81 -10.50
C ILE A 116 -5.74 -5.05 -9.69
N GLU A 117 -5.27 -6.23 -10.09
CA GLU A 117 -5.54 -7.48 -9.37
C GLU A 117 -5.04 -7.43 -7.92
N SER A 118 -3.86 -6.86 -7.68
CA SER A 118 -3.32 -6.66 -6.34
C SER A 118 -4.16 -5.69 -5.50
N GLU A 119 -4.69 -4.62 -6.12
CA GLU A 119 -5.59 -3.69 -5.45
C GLU A 119 -6.90 -4.38 -5.04
N LEU A 120 -7.50 -5.15 -5.96
CA LEU A 120 -8.70 -5.94 -5.70
C LEU A 120 -8.46 -7.05 -4.67
N GLN A 121 -7.27 -7.67 -4.68
CA GLN A 121 -6.90 -8.67 -3.68
C GLN A 121 -6.82 -8.06 -2.27
N THR A 122 -6.28 -6.86 -2.14
CA THR A 122 -6.26 -6.15 -0.86
C THR A 122 -7.66 -5.74 -0.41
N GLU A 123 -8.52 -5.30 -1.34
CA GLU A 123 -9.93 -4.99 -1.05
C GLU A 123 -10.68 -6.25 -0.62
N LYS A 124 -10.40 -7.39 -1.26
CA LYS A 124 -11.00 -8.69 -0.91
C LYS A 124 -10.72 -9.09 0.54
N ILE A 125 -9.58 -8.74 1.12
CA ILE A 125 -9.30 -8.98 2.54
C ILE A 125 -10.39 -8.34 3.42
N PHE A 126 -10.74 -7.09 3.13
CA PHE A 126 -11.81 -6.39 3.87
C PHE A 126 -13.18 -7.03 3.63
N ILE A 127 -13.48 -7.41 2.38
CA ILE A 127 -14.74 -8.12 2.04
C ILE A 127 -14.84 -9.42 2.83
N ASP A 128 -13.76 -10.20 2.91
CA ASP A 128 -13.76 -11.49 3.60
C ASP A 128 -13.96 -11.31 5.12
N ILE A 129 -13.30 -10.32 5.73
CA ILE A 129 -13.48 -9.99 7.15
C ILE A 129 -14.92 -9.53 7.43
N ILE A 130 -15.48 -8.67 6.58
CA ILE A 130 -16.86 -8.19 6.76
C ILE A 130 -17.85 -9.34 6.60
N ASN A 131 -17.67 -10.21 5.61
CA ASN A 131 -18.51 -11.39 5.42
C ASN A 131 -18.43 -12.37 6.61
N GLU A 132 -17.25 -12.54 7.21
CA GLU A 132 -17.08 -13.32 8.44
C GLU A 132 -17.93 -12.70 9.57
N GLY A 133 -17.85 -11.39 9.76
CA GLY A 133 -18.63 -10.69 10.78
C GLY A 133 -20.14 -10.69 10.53
N VAL A 134 -20.59 -10.69 9.27
CA VAL A 134 -22.00 -10.88 8.91
C VAL A 134 -22.48 -12.26 9.31
N LYS A 135 -21.71 -13.32 9.03
CA LYS A 135 -22.05 -14.70 9.42
C LYS A 135 -22.15 -14.87 10.94
N GLU A 136 -21.29 -14.17 11.68
CA GLU A 136 -21.27 -14.17 13.15
C GLU A 136 -22.26 -13.17 13.78
N GLN A 137 -23.07 -12.49 12.96
CA GLN A 137 -24.06 -11.48 13.40
C GLN A 137 -23.42 -10.29 14.17
N VAL A 138 -22.17 -10.00 13.90
CA VAL A 138 -21.45 -8.81 14.41
C VAL A 138 -21.64 -7.61 13.49
N PHE A 139 -21.63 -7.86 12.17
CA PHE A 139 -21.75 -6.83 11.15
C PHE A 139 -23.06 -6.95 10.37
N ARG A 140 -23.50 -5.79 9.84
CA ARG A 140 -24.66 -5.71 8.95
C ARG A 140 -24.31 -6.26 7.58
N ASP A 141 -25.29 -6.86 6.92
CA ASP A 141 -25.20 -7.32 5.52
C ASP A 141 -25.60 -6.21 4.52
N ASP A 142 -25.32 -4.96 4.84
CA ASP A 142 -25.66 -3.80 4.01
C ASP A 142 -24.49 -3.47 3.06
N ASN A 143 -24.50 -4.07 1.87
CA ASN A 143 -23.59 -3.69 0.79
C ASN A 143 -22.10 -3.87 1.15
N VAL A 144 -21.72 -5.08 1.54
CA VAL A 144 -20.37 -5.47 1.99
C VAL A 144 -19.25 -4.96 1.04
N VAL A 145 -19.48 -5.09 -0.27
CA VAL A 145 -18.48 -4.68 -1.29
C VAL A 145 -18.24 -3.16 -1.26
N LEU A 146 -19.31 -2.37 -1.16
CA LEU A 146 -19.14 -0.90 -1.08
C LEU A 146 -18.56 -0.47 0.26
N ALA A 147 -18.88 -1.14 1.36
CA ALA A 147 -18.27 -0.86 2.65
C ALA A 147 -16.75 -1.09 2.60
N ALA A 148 -16.31 -2.22 2.04
CA ALA A 148 -14.90 -2.51 1.84
C ALA A 148 -14.21 -1.47 0.92
N ALA A 149 -14.84 -1.11 -0.20
CA ALA A 149 -14.31 -0.12 -1.13
C ALA A 149 -14.18 1.27 -0.48
N VAL A 150 -15.15 1.71 0.33
CA VAL A 150 -15.09 2.99 1.05
C VAL A 150 -13.99 2.95 2.12
N ILE A 151 -13.85 1.86 2.87
CA ILE A 151 -12.74 1.69 3.82
C ILE A 151 -11.41 1.82 3.07
N LYS A 152 -11.22 1.09 1.98
CA LYS A 152 -10.01 1.18 1.14
C LYS A 152 -9.74 2.61 0.66
N ALA A 153 -10.76 3.34 0.22
CA ALA A 153 -10.61 4.73 -0.22
C ALA A 153 -10.11 5.64 0.93
N MET A 154 -10.57 5.45 2.16
CA MET A 154 -10.05 6.16 3.32
C MET A 154 -8.59 5.81 3.59
N LEU A 155 -8.20 4.53 3.48
CA LEU A 155 -6.80 4.11 3.65
C LEU A 155 -5.88 4.75 2.60
N GLN A 156 -6.34 4.85 1.36
CA GLN A 156 -5.60 5.49 0.26
C GLN A 156 -5.44 7.00 0.46
N ASP A 157 -6.46 7.68 0.98
CA ASP A 157 -6.41 9.12 1.22
C ASP A 157 -5.26 9.52 2.15
N TRP A 158 -4.88 8.67 3.11
CA TRP A 158 -3.75 8.89 4.00
C TRP A 158 -2.43 9.10 3.27
N TYR A 159 -2.00 8.17 2.44
CA TYR A 159 -0.69 8.26 1.78
C TYR A 159 -0.72 9.14 0.52
N LEU A 160 -1.86 9.24 -0.17
CA LEU A 160 -1.98 10.09 -1.36
C LEU A 160 -2.06 11.58 -0.99
N LYS A 161 -2.68 11.91 0.14
CA LYS A 161 -2.86 13.30 0.58
C LYS A 161 -2.19 13.57 1.92
N ARG A 162 -1.06 12.93 2.19
CA ARG A 162 -0.31 13.08 3.45
C ARG A 162 0.00 14.54 3.81
N TRP A 163 0.21 15.40 2.79
CA TRP A 163 0.39 16.83 2.96
C TRP A 163 -0.79 17.48 3.68
N LYS A 164 -2.02 17.05 3.41
CA LYS A 164 -3.26 17.56 4.02
C LYS A 164 -3.27 17.25 5.53
N TYR A 165 -2.93 16.03 5.90
CA TYR A 165 -2.92 15.60 7.31
C TYR A 165 -1.76 16.23 8.08
N ARG A 166 -0.60 16.40 7.44
CA ARG A 166 0.53 17.12 8.03
C ARG A 166 0.18 18.58 8.34
N SER A 167 -0.46 19.28 7.41
CA SER A 167 -0.87 20.67 7.62
C SER A 167 -1.90 20.84 8.75
N ARG A 168 -2.71 19.80 8.98
CA ARG A 168 -3.72 19.74 10.05
C ARG A 168 -3.17 19.17 11.36
N LYS A 169 -1.89 18.79 11.40
CA LYS A 169 -1.22 18.17 12.55
C LYS A 169 -1.89 16.86 13.00
N VAL A 170 -2.54 16.14 12.09
CA VAL A 170 -3.15 14.83 12.36
C VAL A 170 -2.06 13.78 12.39
N SER A 171 -1.97 13.04 13.48
CA SER A 171 -1.07 11.90 13.64
C SER A 171 -1.59 10.65 12.92
N VAL A 172 -0.71 9.67 12.72
CA VAL A 172 -1.09 8.37 12.15
C VAL A 172 -2.10 7.64 13.04
N ASP A 173 -1.92 7.75 14.36
CA ASP A 173 -2.79 7.12 15.35
C ASP A 173 -4.20 7.73 15.30
N GLU A 174 -4.30 9.06 15.36
CA GLU A 174 -5.59 9.76 15.27
C GLU A 174 -6.34 9.42 13.99
N TYR A 175 -5.62 9.30 12.86
CA TYR A 175 -6.24 8.94 11.60
C TYR A 175 -6.72 7.48 11.59
N ALA A 176 -5.89 6.56 12.09
CA ALA A 176 -6.24 5.14 12.17
C ALA A 176 -7.47 4.91 13.07
N ASP A 177 -7.47 5.52 14.26
CA ASP A 177 -8.59 5.42 15.20
C ASP A 177 -9.88 6.02 14.62
N PHE A 178 -9.78 7.15 13.89
CA PHE A 178 -10.92 7.74 13.22
C PHE A 178 -11.50 6.85 12.10
N VAL A 179 -10.63 6.25 11.27
CA VAL A 179 -11.08 5.32 10.21
C VAL A 179 -11.73 4.08 10.82
N ILE A 180 -11.18 3.54 11.90
CA ILE A 180 -11.78 2.43 12.64
C ILE A 180 -13.17 2.82 13.15
N HIS A 181 -13.30 3.97 13.80
CA HIS A 181 -14.58 4.47 14.29
C HIS A 181 -15.63 4.60 13.17
N VAL A 182 -15.25 5.14 12.02
CA VAL A 182 -16.15 5.24 10.86
C VAL A 182 -16.56 3.86 10.35
N ALA A 183 -15.59 2.94 10.19
CA ALA A 183 -15.87 1.57 9.74
C ALA A 183 -16.84 0.84 10.69
N GLU A 184 -16.61 0.94 12.00
CA GLU A 184 -17.51 0.37 13.02
C GLU A 184 -18.89 1.00 12.98
N SER A 185 -18.99 2.31 12.78
CA SER A 185 -20.28 3.02 12.73
C SER A 185 -21.18 2.57 11.59
N ILE A 186 -20.58 2.16 10.45
CA ILE A 186 -21.34 1.66 9.29
C ILE A 186 -21.57 0.15 9.31
N LEU A 187 -20.73 -0.61 10.00
CA LEU A 187 -20.76 -2.08 9.96
C LEU A 187 -21.44 -2.71 11.18
N LEU A 188 -21.25 -2.17 12.39
CA LEU A 188 -21.77 -2.81 13.60
C LEU A 188 -23.30 -2.83 13.64
N ILE A 189 -23.85 -3.98 14.02
CA ILE A 189 -25.27 -4.09 14.38
C ILE A 189 -25.48 -3.33 15.70
N LYS A 190 -26.49 -2.46 15.72
CA LYS A 190 -26.86 -1.68 16.92
C LYS A 190 -27.77 -2.51 17.81
#